data_c19857e2e80a246cf30e7a8d8f92dd32
#
_entry.id   c19857e2e80a246cf30e7a8d8f92dd32
#
_cell.length_a   1.000
_cell.length_b   1.000
_cell.length_c   1.000
_cell.angle_alpha   90.00
_cell.angle_beta   90.00
_cell.angle_gamma   90.00
#
_symmetry.space_group_name_H-M   'P 1'
#
loop_
_entity.id
_entity.type
_entity.pdbx_description
1 polymer ?
#
loop_
_entity_poly.entity_id
_entity_poly.type
_entity_poly.pdbx_seq_one_letter_code
_entity_poly.pdbx_strand_id
1 'polypeptide(L)'
;MINKLYWRCKRWFFRSRLGWSRLRRLQPLRADFGYGTGQCIDRFYIERFLDASRADIQGTVLEIGDRTYTVFFGETRVENSQVLHAVEGNDDATIVGDLTSGAGLTSDSFDCLILTQTLNCVFEVGKAIRTSHRILKSGGVALITLPGVCQISRYDASRWGDFWRFTPQGAFKLFAEVFGEDNVIVESHGNVLAASALLHGLVVHELRPEELSYNDPDYPVVITVRAAK
;
A
#
# COMPACT_ATOMS: atom_id res chain seq x y z
N MET A 1 -18.56 32.22 35.08
CA MET A 1 -19.76 31.51 34.58
C MET A 1 -20.05 31.75 33.10
N ILE A 2 -19.75 32.92 32.57
CA ILE A 2 -20.00 33.30 31.14
C ILE A 2 -19.23 32.42 30.14
N ASN A 3 -18.02 31.97 30.48
CA ASN A 3 -17.16 31.22 29.58
C ASN A 3 -17.68 29.80 29.24
N LYS A 4 -18.35 29.09 30.18
CA LYS A 4 -18.88 27.74 29.90
C LYS A 4 -20.11 27.76 29.00
N LEU A 5 -20.96 28.78 29.11
CA LEU A 5 -22.16 28.93 28.32
C LEU A 5 -21.82 29.32 26.88
N TYR A 6 -20.86 30.24 26.70
CA TYR A 6 -20.33 30.66 25.41
C TYR A 6 -19.77 29.46 24.60
N TRP A 7 -18.92 28.61 25.22
CA TRP A 7 -18.38 27.43 24.59
C TRP A 7 -19.41 26.35 24.31
N ARG A 8 -20.46 26.23 25.15
CA ARG A 8 -21.59 25.32 24.90
C ARG A 8 -22.42 25.75 23.70
N CYS A 9 -22.74 27.04 23.56
CA CYS A 9 -23.47 27.59 22.41
C CYS A 9 -22.65 27.50 21.13
N LYS A 10 -21.34 27.85 21.17
CA LYS A 10 -20.44 27.74 20.05
C LYS A 10 -20.30 26.28 19.59
N ARG A 11 -20.19 25.34 20.52
CA ARG A 11 -20.15 23.90 20.24
C ARG A 11 -21.45 23.36 19.63
N TRP A 12 -22.60 23.87 20.03
CA TRP A 12 -23.92 23.52 19.46
C TRP A 12 -24.07 24.08 18.07
N PHE A 13 -23.70 25.34 17.85
CA PHE A 13 -23.79 26.02 16.55
C PHE A 13 -22.85 25.41 15.49
N PHE A 14 -21.63 25.03 15.87
CA PHE A 14 -20.72 24.29 14.99
C PHE A 14 -21.22 22.87 14.70
N ARG A 15 -21.83 22.20 15.67
CA ARG A 15 -22.41 20.87 15.48
C ARG A 15 -23.54 20.83 14.44
N SER A 16 -24.33 21.88 14.34
CA SER A 16 -25.45 21.94 13.41
C SER A 16 -25.05 22.31 11.96
N ARG A 17 -23.98 23.09 11.80
CA ARG A 17 -23.52 23.54 10.47
C ARG A 17 -22.65 22.53 9.73
N LEU A 18 -21.86 21.72 10.44
CA LEU A 18 -20.85 20.83 9.83
C LEU A 18 -21.40 19.45 9.41
N GLY A 19 -22.69 19.18 9.57
CA GLY A 19 -23.26 17.87 9.22
C GLY A 19 -22.63 16.70 10.00
N TRP A 20 -21.94 16.97 11.11
CA TRP A 20 -21.26 16.00 11.97
C TRP A 20 -22.14 14.83 12.39
N SER A 21 -23.46 14.98 12.38
CA SER A 21 -24.40 13.92 12.76
C SER A 21 -24.22 12.66 11.92
N ARG A 22 -23.91 12.80 10.64
CA ARG A 22 -23.68 11.67 9.71
C ARG A 22 -22.30 11.03 9.87
N LEU A 23 -21.30 11.80 10.35
CA LEU A 23 -19.92 11.35 10.59
C LEU A 23 -19.70 10.81 12.01
N ARG A 24 -20.69 10.95 12.90
CA ARG A 24 -20.58 10.51 14.31
C ARG A 24 -20.84 9.00 14.46
N ARG A 25 -20.08 8.21 13.76
CA ARG A 25 -20.11 6.75 13.88
C ARG A 25 -18.89 6.29 14.68
N LEU A 26 -19.08 5.33 15.58
CA LEU A 26 -17.98 4.68 16.31
C LEU A 26 -17.45 3.46 15.58
N GLN A 27 -18.23 2.95 14.63
CA GLN A 27 -17.85 1.78 13.83
C GLN A 27 -17.95 2.13 12.34
N PRO A 28 -17.11 1.51 11.49
CA PRO A 28 -17.19 1.69 10.05
C PRO A 28 -18.51 1.14 9.51
N LEU A 29 -18.83 1.46 8.26
CA LEU A 29 -19.96 0.85 7.56
C LEU A 29 -19.68 -0.63 7.26
N ARG A 30 -18.44 -0.93 6.84
CA ARG A 30 -17.91 -2.28 6.63
C ARG A 30 -16.52 -2.34 7.25
N ALA A 31 -16.24 -3.40 8.00
CA ALA A 31 -14.98 -3.50 8.78
C ALA A 31 -13.83 -4.17 8.01
N ASP A 32 -14.09 -4.62 6.80
CA ASP A 32 -13.23 -5.45 5.94
C ASP A 32 -12.76 -4.75 4.67
N PHE A 33 -12.55 -3.43 4.71
CA PHE A 33 -12.15 -2.60 3.55
C PHE A 33 -13.18 -2.58 2.41
N GLY A 34 -14.39 -3.11 2.61
CA GLY A 34 -15.40 -3.26 1.58
C GLY A 34 -15.23 -4.51 0.72
N TYR A 35 -14.43 -5.49 1.15
CA TYR A 35 -14.22 -6.75 0.45
C TYR A 35 -15.55 -7.41 0.06
N GLY A 36 -15.63 -7.94 -1.16
CA GLY A 36 -16.82 -8.60 -1.67
C GLY A 36 -17.96 -7.68 -2.13
N THR A 37 -17.84 -6.35 -1.95
CA THR A 37 -18.86 -5.40 -2.41
C THR A 37 -18.41 -4.56 -3.62
N GLY A 38 -17.13 -4.57 -3.95
CA GLY A 38 -16.54 -3.87 -5.09
C GLY A 38 -15.02 -3.74 -4.94
N GLN A 39 -14.40 -2.95 -5.81
CA GLN A 39 -12.97 -2.65 -5.72
C GLN A 39 -12.70 -1.75 -4.52
N CYS A 40 -11.81 -2.19 -3.63
CA CYS A 40 -11.36 -1.40 -2.49
C CYS A 40 -10.64 -0.13 -2.96
N ILE A 41 -10.74 0.95 -2.20
CA ILE A 41 -10.19 2.27 -2.58
C ILE A 41 -8.66 2.23 -2.69
N ASP A 42 -7.97 1.52 -1.80
CA ASP A 42 -6.52 1.35 -1.86
C ASP A 42 -6.09 0.61 -3.13
N ARG A 43 -6.85 -0.42 -3.55
CA ARG A 43 -6.59 -1.18 -4.78
C ARG A 43 -6.69 -0.32 -6.04
N PHE A 44 -7.59 0.65 -6.07
CA PHE A 44 -7.67 1.62 -7.16
C PHE A 44 -6.34 2.38 -7.36
N TYR A 45 -5.72 2.86 -6.28
CA TYR A 45 -4.44 3.58 -6.38
C TYR A 45 -3.27 2.64 -6.68
N ILE A 46 -3.25 1.45 -6.09
CA ILE A 46 -2.25 0.41 -6.36
C ILE A 46 -2.26 0.03 -7.84
N GLU A 47 -3.43 -0.29 -8.38
CA GLU A 47 -3.57 -0.72 -9.77
C GLU A 47 -3.20 0.39 -10.76
N ARG A 48 -3.55 1.65 -10.47
CA ARG A 48 -3.10 2.79 -11.28
C ARG A 48 -1.59 2.97 -11.30
N PHE A 49 -0.93 2.78 -10.16
CA PHE A 49 0.53 2.82 -10.08
C PHE A 49 1.17 1.69 -10.90
N LEU A 50 0.69 0.47 -10.77
CA LEU A 50 1.20 -0.67 -11.53
C LEU A 50 0.91 -0.54 -13.02
N ASP A 51 -0.24 0.01 -13.39
CA ASP A 51 -0.58 0.32 -14.78
C ASP A 51 0.39 1.32 -15.40
N ALA A 52 0.71 2.40 -14.68
CA ALA A 52 1.70 3.39 -15.12
C ALA A 52 3.13 2.82 -15.17
N SER A 53 3.41 1.76 -14.40
CA SER A 53 4.72 1.11 -14.30
C SER A 53 4.82 -0.18 -15.13
N ARG A 54 3.89 -0.46 -16.05
CA ARG A 54 3.84 -1.70 -16.84
C ARG A 54 5.17 -2.03 -17.54
N ALA A 55 5.92 -1.02 -17.99
CA ALA A 55 7.19 -1.20 -18.67
C ALA A 55 8.28 -1.83 -17.78
N ASP A 56 8.18 -1.65 -16.46
CA ASP A 56 9.12 -2.23 -15.50
C ASP A 56 8.77 -3.70 -15.17
N ILE A 57 7.53 -4.12 -15.44
CA ILE A 57 7.04 -5.49 -15.15
C ILE A 57 7.40 -6.40 -16.31
N GLN A 58 8.64 -6.93 -16.31
CA GLN A 58 9.18 -7.73 -17.39
C GLN A 58 10.24 -8.74 -16.91
N GLY A 59 10.62 -9.68 -17.77
CA GLY A 59 11.65 -10.68 -17.49
C GLY A 59 11.24 -11.63 -16.37
N THR A 60 12.11 -11.81 -15.38
CA THR A 60 11.82 -12.61 -14.17
C THR A 60 11.24 -11.70 -13.09
N VAL A 61 9.96 -11.90 -12.77
CA VAL A 61 9.21 -11.08 -11.82
C VAL A 61 8.93 -11.87 -10.55
N LEU A 62 9.13 -11.25 -9.37
CA LEU A 62 8.72 -11.78 -8.08
C LEU A 62 7.57 -10.95 -7.52
N GLU A 63 6.46 -11.59 -7.23
CA GLU A 63 5.30 -10.99 -6.54
C GLU A 63 5.08 -11.69 -5.18
N ILE A 64 4.47 -10.99 -4.22
CA ILE A 64 4.22 -11.54 -2.89
C ILE A 64 2.77 -12.04 -2.81
N GLY A 65 2.61 -13.29 -2.34
CA GLY A 65 1.32 -13.88 -2.04
C GLY A 65 0.66 -14.60 -3.22
N ASP A 66 0.52 -13.95 -4.35
CA ASP A 66 0.01 -14.51 -5.61
C ASP A 66 0.70 -13.86 -6.82
N ARG A 67 0.24 -14.14 -8.04
CA ARG A 67 0.79 -13.60 -9.29
C ARG A 67 -0.18 -12.71 -10.06
N THR A 68 -1.21 -12.22 -9.43
CA THR A 68 -2.33 -11.52 -10.08
C THR A 68 -1.85 -10.27 -10.82
N TYR A 69 -1.05 -9.45 -10.19
CA TYR A 69 -0.56 -8.22 -10.81
C TYR A 69 0.54 -8.48 -11.84
N THR A 70 1.40 -9.45 -11.60
CA THR A 70 2.39 -9.90 -12.60
C THR A 70 1.71 -10.31 -13.90
N VAL A 71 0.67 -11.13 -13.82
CA VAL A 71 -0.07 -11.59 -15.01
C VAL A 71 -0.82 -10.44 -15.66
N PHE A 72 -1.53 -9.62 -14.88
CA PHE A 72 -2.41 -8.59 -15.41
C PHE A 72 -1.65 -7.41 -16.04
N PHE A 73 -0.56 -6.96 -15.41
CA PHE A 73 0.18 -5.79 -15.88
C PHE A 73 1.44 -6.15 -16.68
N GLY A 74 2.04 -7.31 -16.44
CA GLY A 74 3.24 -7.77 -17.15
C GLY A 74 2.95 -8.35 -18.54
N GLU A 75 1.84 -9.10 -18.65
CA GLU A 75 1.42 -9.72 -19.92
C GLU A 75 2.55 -10.55 -20.55
N THR A 76 2.79 -10.37 -21.86
CA THR A 76 3.83 -11.09 -22.62
C THR A 76 5.26 -10.64 -22.33
N ARG A 77 5.48 -9.58 -21.55
CA ARG A 77 6.82 -9.12 -21.15
C ARG A 77 7.45 -9.97 -20.05
N VAL A 78 6.61 -10.73 -19.33
CA VAL A 78 7.07 -11.60 -18.25
C VAL A 78 7.49 -12.95 -18.82
N GLU A 79 8.76 -13.28 -18.64
CA GLU A 79 9.34 -14.56 -19.05
C GLU A 79 9.20 -15.63 -17.97
N ASN A 80 9.34 -15.21 -16.71
CA ASN A 80 9.26 -16.08 -15.54
C ASN A 80 8.56 -15.38 -14.37
N SER A 81 7.45 -15.93 -13.93
CA SER A 81 6.66 -15.41 -12.80
C SER A 81 6.91 -16.27 -11.57
N GLN A 82 7.46 -15.66 -10.52
CA GLN A 82 7.72 -16.27 -9.24
C GLN A 82 6.83 -15.64 -8.17
N VAL A 83 6.39 -16.46 -7.24
CA VAL A 83 5.57 -16.03 -6.09
C VAL A 83 6.31 -16.35 -4.80
N LEU A 84 6.58 -15.33 -3.99
CA LEU A 84 7.17 -15.48 -2.68
C LEU A 84 6.07 -15.57 -1.62
N HIS A 85 6.18 -16.56 -0.77
CA HIS A 85 5.37 -16.66 0.45
C HIS A 85 6.25 -16.96 1.66
N ALA A 86 5.90 -16.38 2.82
CA ALA A 86 6.73 -16.49 4.02
C ALA A 86 6.69 -17.87 4.66
N VAL A 87 5.64 -18.65 4.43
CA VAL A 87 5.42 -19.99 4.99
C VAL A 87 4.88 -20.93 3.92
N GLU A 88 5.02 -22.22 4.15
CA GLU A 88 4.42 -23.26 3.31
C GLU A 88 2.89 -23.24 3.37
N GLY A 89 2.24 -23.87 2.37
CA GLY A 89 0.78 -24.01 2.30
C GLY A 89 0.05 -23.01 1.40
N ASN A 90 0.78 -22.22 0.62
CA ASN A 90 0.22 -21.44 -0.48
C ASN A 90 0.52 -22.17 -1.79
N ASP A 91 -0.53 -22.62 -2.50
CA ASP A 91 -0.42 -23.40 -3.74
C ASP A 91 0.19 -22.60 -4.91
N ASP A 92 0.10 -21.27 -4.86
CA ASP A 92 0.71 -20.38 -5.85
C ASP A 92 2.19 -20.10 -5.58
N ALA A 93 2.68 -20.36 -4.37
CA ALA A 93 4.05 -20.06 -3.99
C ALA A 93 5.06 -20.94 -4.77
N THR A 94 5.99 -20.28 -5.43
CA THR A 94 7.14 -20.95 -6.09
C THR A 94 8.41 -20.84 -5.24
N ILE A 95 8.44 -19.89 -4.31
CA ILE A 95 9.53 -19.67 -3.36
C ILE A 95 8.92 -19.53 -1.95
N VAL A 96 9.40 -20.32 -1.03
CA VAL A 96 9.17 -20.09 0.40
C VAL A 96 10.41 -19.41 0.98
N GLY A 97 10.23 -18.21 1.52
CA GLY A 97 11.36 -17.40 1.98
C GLY A 97 10.95 -16.19 2.79
N ASP A 98 11.93 -15.54 3.39
CA ASP A 98 11.73 -14.41 4.29
C ASP A 98 12.54 -13.20 3.81
N LEU A 99 11.84 -12.10 3.54
CA LEU A 99 12.45 -10.83 3.15
C LEU A 99 13.37 -10.26 4.24
N THR A 100 13.13 -10.55 5.51
CA THR A 100 13.93 -10.01 6.62
C THR A 100 15.30 -10.69 6.71
N SER A 101 15.33 -12.01 6.66
CA SER A 101 16.58 -12.77 6.71
C SER A 101 17.22 -12.97 5.34
N GLY A 102 16.43 -12.86 4.28
CA GLY A 102 16.83 -13.19 2.91
C GLY A 102 16.94 -14.69 2.64
N ALA A 103 16.47 -15.54 3.56
CA ALA A 103 16.46 -16.98 3.40
C ALA A 103 15.59 -17.40 2.20
N GLY A 104 16.06 -18.34 1.40
CA GLY A 104 15.36 -18.82 0.20
C GLY A 104 15.48 -17.90 -1.01
N LEU A 105 16.11 -16.72 -0.90
CA LEU A 105 16.17 -15.70 -1.95
C LEU A 105 17.59 -15.51 -2.49
N THR A 106 17.78 -15.83 -3.75
CA THR A 106 19.07 -15.69 -4.46
C THR A 106 19.31 -14.24 -4.87
N SER A 107 20.56 -13.78 -4.77
CA SER A 107 20.95 -12.44 -5.22
C SER A 107 20.87 -12.32 -6.75
N ASP A 108 20.65 -11.10 -7.25
CA ASP A 108 20.67 -10.73 -8.67
C ASP A 108 19.82 -11.66 -9.57
N SER A 109 18.61 -12.01 -9.10
CA SER A 109 17.74 -13.01 -9.73
C SER A 109 16.52 -12.42 -10.43
N PHE A 110 16.07 -11.24 -10.04
CA PHE A 110 14.81 -10.68 -10.51
C PHE A 110 14.99 -9.39 -11.27
N ASP A 111 14.25 -9.25 -12.37
CA ASP A 111 14.18 -8.03 -13.15
C ASP A 111 13.16 -7.05 -12.54
N CYS A 112 12.10 -7.58 -11.93
CA CYS A 112 11.09 -6.77 -11.24
C CYS A 112 10.62 -7.43 -9.94
N LEU A 113 10.38 -6.62 -8.90
CA LEU A 113 9.71 -7.01 -7.68
C LEU A 113 8.40 -6.25 -7.53
N ILE A 114 7.30 -6.94 -7.19
CA ILE A 114 6.00 -6.35 -6.88
C ILE A 114 5.67 -6.65 -5.42
N LEU A 115 5.73 -5.62 -4.56
CA LEU A 115 5.46 -5.72 -3.12
C LEU A 115 4.30 -4.79 -2.75
N THR A 116 3.07 -5.23 -3.01
CA THR A 116 1.89 -4.43 -2.67
C THR A 116 1.45 -4.69 -1.24
N GLN A 117 1.38 -3.63 -0.41
CA GLN A 117 0.91 -3.69 0.98
C GLN A 117 1.59 -4.81 1.81
N THR A 118 2.89 -5.02 1.56
CA THR A 118 3.66 -6.11 2.19
C THR A 118 4.51 -5.60 3.35
N LEU A 119 5.21 -4.47 3.16
CA LEU A 119 6.20 -4.02 4.14
C LEU A 119 5.61 -3.51 5.47
N ASN A 120 4.33 -3.19 5.50
CA ASN A 120 3.62 -2.90 6.75
C ASN A 120 3.52 -4.14 7.66
N CYS A 121 3.58 -5.35 7.08
CA CYS A 121 3.56 -6.62 7.81
C CYS A 121 4.97 -7.10 8.20
N VAL A 122 6.02 -6.37 7.87
CA VAL A 122 7.41 -6.71 8.19
C VAL A 122 7.96 -5.75 9.24
N PHE A 123 8.26 -6.26 10.46
CA PHE A 123 8.74 -5.40 11.53
C PHE A 123 10.10 -4.76 11.21
N GLU A 124 11.04 -5.52 10.68
CA GLU A 124 12.38 -5.05 10.30
C GLU A 124 12.43 -4.55 8.84
N VAL A 125 11.64 -3.52 8.54
CA VAL A 125 11.46 -2.96 7.18
C VAL A 125 12.79 -2.70 6.47
N GLY A 126 13.77 -2.10 7.16
CA GLY A 126 15.09 -1.81 6.57
C GLY A 126 15.84 -3.07 6.11
N LYS A 127 15.67 -4.22 6.80
CA LYS A 127 16.27 -5.49 6.34
C LYS A 127 15.57 -5.99 5.07
N ALA A 128 14.24 -5.93 5.04
CA ALA A 128 13.47 -6.33 3.87
C ALA A 128 13.80 -5.49 2.63
N ILE A 129 13.99 -4.17 2.79
CA ILE A 129 14.41 -3.28 1.71
C ILE A 129 15.82 -3.66 1.20
N ARG A 130 16.78 -3.93 2.09
CA ARG A 130 18.12 -4.40 1.70
C ARG A 130 18.06 -5.75 0.96
N THR A 131 17.21 -6.67 1.41
CA THR A 131 17.00 -7.94 0.71
C THR A 131 16.41 -7.70 -0.68
N SER A 132 15.40 -6.84 -0.80
CA SER A 132 14.79 -6.48 -2.08
C SER A 132 15.83 -5.92 -3.07
N HIS A 133 16.68 -5.02 -2.61
CA HIS A 133 17.80 -4.52 -3.44
C HIS A 133 18.78 -5.64 -3.82
N ARG A 134 19.16 -6.50 -2.88
CA ARG A 134 20.11 -7.61 -3.13
C ARG A 134 19.62 -8.59 -4.19
N ILE A 135 18.34 -8.94 -4.16
CA ILE A 135 17.77 -9.95 -5.08
C ILE A 135 17.43 -9.40 -6.46
N LEU A 136 17.31 -8.09 -6.62
CA LEU A 136 17.20 -7.44 -7.92
C LEU A 136 18.52 -7.58 -8.69
N LYS A 137 18.40 -7.81 -9.99
CA LYS A 137 19.51 -7.67 -10.95
C LYS A 137 19.91 -6.20 -11.12
N SER A 138 21.10 -5.94 -11.62
CA SER A 138 21.47 -4.59 -12.06
C SER A 138 20.49 -4.09 -13.12
N GLY A 139 19.94 -2.89 -12.95
CA GLY A 139 18.88 -2.34 -13.78
C GLY A 139 17.46 -2.84 -13.43
N GLY A 140 17.33 -3.74 -12.46
CA GLY A 140 16.04 -4.23 -11.98
C GLY A 140 15.29 -3.20 -11.14
N VAL A 141 13.96 -3.33 -11.06
CA VAL A 141 13.07 -2.36 -10.42
C VAL A 141 12.19 -3.01 -9.36
N ALA A 142 12.07 -2.37 -8.20
CA ALA A 142 11.08 -2.71 -7.21
C ALA A 142 9.89 -1.73 -7.28
N LEU A 143 8.69 -2.28 -7.42
CA LEU A 143 7.41 -1.59 -7.40
C LEU A 143 6.72 -1.90 -6.07
N ILE A 144 6.68 -0.93 -5.18
CA ILE A 144 6.21 -1.12 -3.82
C ILE A 144 5.04 -0.19 -3.53
N THR A 145 4.05 -0.69 -2.80
CA THR A 145 3.00 0.16 -2.24
C THR A 145 2.92 -0.02 -0.73
N LEU A 146 2.75 1.11 -0.06
CA LEU A 146 2.74 1.20 1.40
C LEU A 146 1.44 1.87 1.87
N PRO A 147 0.87 1.44 3.01
CA PRO A 147 -0.31 2.07 3.57
C PRO A 147 0.06 3.40 4.26
N GLY A 148 -0.67 4.46 3.90
CA GLY A 148 -0.71 5.70 4.65
C GLY A 148 -1.83 5.69 5.69
N VAL A 149 -2.95 6.37 5.39
CA VAL A 149 -4.13 6.40 6.25
C VAL A 149 -5.00 5.17 5.98
N CYS A 150 -4.94 4.18 6.84
CA CYS A 150 -5.84 3.02 6.79
C CYS A 150 -6.04 2.39 8.18
N GLN A 151 -7.05 1.53 8.28
CA GLN A 151 -7.30 0.71 9.46
C GLN A 151 -6.29 -0.45 9.58
N ILE A 152 -6.25 -1.09 10.73
CA ILE A 152 -5.50 -2.35 10.92
C ILE A 152 -6.21 -3.46 10.14
N SER A 153 -5.46 -4.21 9.33
CA SER A 153 -5.93 -5.44 8.71
C SER A 153 -5.96 -6.56 9.76
N ARG A 154 -7.16 -6.97 10.16
CA ARG A 154 -7.31 -8.09 11.12
C ARG A 154 -6.77 -9.40 10.54
N TYR A 155 -6.91 -9.57 9.23
CA TYR A 155 -6.43 -10.75 8.52
C TYR A 155 -4.90 -10.84 8.60
N ASP A 156 -4.20 -9.74 8.27
CA ASP A 156 -2.74 -9.71 8.28
C ASP A 156 -2.20 -9.70 9.71
N ALA A 157 -2.78 -8.89 10.60
CA ALA A 157 -2.35 -8.78 11.98
C ALA A 157 -2.38 -10.13 12.73
N SER A 158 -3.31 -11.03 12.40
CA SER A 158 -3.40 -12.35 13.00
C SER A 158 -2.43 -13.39 12.43
N ARG A 159 -1.83 -13.14 11.25
CA ARG A 159 -0.98 -14.07 10.50
C ARG A 159 0.48 -13.62 10.41
N TRP A 160 0.69 -12.38 10.00
CA TRP A 160 1.99 -11.82 9.66
C TRP A 160 2.40 -10.68 10.60
N GLY A 161 1.43 -10.05 11.25
CA GLY A 161 1.53 -8.76 11.90
C GLY A 161 1.05 -7.63 10.98
N ASP A 162 0.76 -6.48 11.57
CA ASP A 162 0.45 -5.23 10.85
C ASP A 162 1.03 -4.08 11.68
N PHE A 163 2.30 -3.75 11.41
CA PHE A 163 3.14 -2.95 12.30
C PHE A 163 3.19 -1.48 11.91
N TRP A 164 3.11 -1.16 10.62
CA TRP A 164 3.49 0.17 10.13
C TRP A 164 2.42 0.86 9.30
N ARG A 165 2.37 2.18 9.48
CA ARG A 165 1.77 3.14 8.56
C ARG A 165 2.86 4.12 8.18
N PHE A 166 2.96 4.45 6.90
CA PHE A 166 4.08 5.21 6.37
C PHE A 166 3.68 6.65 6.05
N THR A 167 4.70 7.50 5.93
CA THR A 167 4.59 8.82 5.30
C THR A 167 5.48 8.83 4.05
N PRO A 168 5.18 9.67 3.03
CA PRO A 168 6.03 9.77 1.83
C PRO A 168 7.48 10.05 2.16
N GLN A 169 7.72 10.96 3.11
CA GLN A 169 9.07 11.34 3.55
C GLN A 169 9.79 10.18 4.25
N GLY A 170 9.08 9.40 5.09
CA GLY A 170 9.65 8.23 5.75
C GLY A 170 9.98 7.12 4.74
N ALA A 171 9.08 6.87 3.78
CA ALA A 171 9.32 5.93 2.70
C ALA A 171 10.55 6.34 1.87
N PHE A 172 10.63 7.60 1.42
CA PHE A 172 11.78 8.08 0.66
C PHE A 172 13.10 7.82 1.40
N LYS A 173 13.21 8.20 2.67
CA LYS A 173 14.44 7.99 3.45
C LYS A 173 14.83 6.52 3.57
N LEU A 174 13.86 5.63 3.84
CA LEU A 174 14.11 4.20 3.97
C LEU A 174 14.66 3.58 2.69
N PHE A 175 14.09 3.96 1.53
CA PHE A 175 14.51 3.40 0.25
C PHE A 175 15.77 4.07 -0.28
N ALA A 176 15.92 5.39 -0.13
CA ALA A 176 17.08 6.15 -0.56
C ALA A 176 18.38 5.71 0.14
N GLU A 177 18.30 5.30 1.42
CA GLU A 177 19.46 4.73 2.16
C GLU A 177 20.04 3.48 1.47
N VAL A 178 19.21 2.72 0.74
CA VAL A 178 19.60 1.42 0.16
C VAL A 178 19.80 1.50 -1.36
N PHE A 179 18.93 2.22 -2.06
CA PHE A 179 18.93 2.32 -3.52
C PHE A 179 19.66 3.57 -4.05
N GLY A 180 19.92 4.56 -3.18
CA GLY A 180 20.41 5.88 -3.58
C GLY A 180 19.26 6.84 -3.91
N GLU A 181 19.39 8.12 -3.59
CA GLU A 181 18.34 9.12 -3.74
C GLU A 181 17.85 9.27 -5.19
N ASP A 182 18.77 9.27 -6.15
CA ASP A 182 18.47 9.43 -7.58
C ASP A 182 17.69 8.25 -8.20
N ASN A 183 17.67 7.12 -7.50
CA ASN A 183 17.05 5.89 -7.99
C ASN A 183 15.69 5.61 -7.37
N VAL A 184 15.18 6.52 -6.54
CA VAL A 184 13.93 6.32 -5.77
C VAL A 184 12.94 7.41 -6.10
N ILE A 185 11.77 7.00 -6.59
CA ILE A 185 10.61 7.86 -6.80
C ILE A 185 9.54 7.46 -5.80
N VAL A 186 9.07 8.43 -5.01
CA VAL A 186 7.98 8.22 -4.04
C VAL A 186 6.85 9.19 -4.36
N GLU A 187 5.65 8.65 -4.50
CA GLU A 187 4.42 9.44 -4.67
C GLU A 187 3.39 9.04 -3.63
N SER A 188 2.48 9.95 -3.32
CA SER A 188 1.33 9.67 -2.47
C SER A 188 0.04 9.86 -3.23
N HIS A 189 -0.95 9.04 -2.91
CA HIS A 189 -2.24 9.03 -3.58
C HIS A 189 -3.36 9.05 -2.55
N GLY A 190 -4.38 9.87 -2.82
CA GLY A 190 -5.56 9.98 -1.99
C GLY A 190 -5.86 11.41 -1.56
N ASN A 191 -6.85 11.53 -0.71
CA ASN A 191 -7.32 12.77 -0.09
C ASN A 191 -8.16 12.43 1.14
N VAL A 192 -8.60 13.44 1.88
CA VAL A 192 -9.37 13.22 3.13
C VAL A 192 -10.69 12.47 2.89
N LEU A 193 -11.35 12.64 1.74
CA LEU A 193 -12.58 11.92 1.43
C LEU A 193 -12.30 10.45 1.14
N ALA A 194 -11.31 10.16 0.29
CA ALA A 194 -10.88 8.80 -0.02
C ALA A 194 -10.38 8.06 1.23
N ALA A 195 -9.61 8.72 2.10
CA ALA A 195 -9.16 8.18 3.38
C ALA A 195 -10.35 7.85 4.30
N SER A 196 -11.31 8.79 4.43
CA SER A 196 -12.51 8.56 5.24
C SER A 196 -13.37 7.44 4.68
N ALA A 197 -13.51 7.37 3.37
CA ALA A 197 -14.26 6.32 2.69
C ALA A 197 -13.61 4.94 2.89
N LEU A 198 -12.29 4.84 2.76
CA LEU A 198 -11.54 3.61 3.05
C LEU A 198 -11.74 3.15 4.50
N LEU A 199 -11.63 4.07 5.48
CA LEU A 199 -11.84 3.78 6.90
C LEU A 199 -13.27 3.32 7.21
N HIS A 200 -14.25 3.70 6.37
CA HIS A 200 -15.63 3.24 6.47
C HIS A 200 -15.92 1.97 5.64
N GLY A 201 -14.94 1.44 4.91
CA GLY A 201 -15.11 0.28 4.05
C GLY A 201 -15.96 0.55 2.82
N LEU A 202 -15.96 1.79 2.32
CA LEU A 202 -16.55 2.13 1.03
C LEU A 202 -15.64 1.64 -0.09
N VAL A 203 -16.25 1.47 -1.27
CA VAL A 203 -15.58 0.94 -2.46
C VAL A 203 -15.61 1.96 -3.59
N VAL A 204 -14.81 1.74 -4.63
CA VAL A 204 -14.55 2.69 -5.72
C VAL A 204 -15.83 3.24 -6.36
N HIS A 205 -16.83 2.39 -6.63
CA HIS A 205 -18.06 2.83 -7.29
C HIS A 205 -19.01 3.66 -6.40
N GLU A 206 -18.70 3.78 -5.10
CA GLU A 206 -19.43 4.65 -4.16
C GLU A 206 -18.85 6.08 -4.11
N LEU A 207 -17.72 6.31 -4.80
CA LEU A 207 -17.12 7.64 -4.98
C LEU A 207 -17.16 8.05 -6.45
N ARG A 208 -17.14 9.35 -6.71
CA ARG A 208 -17.06 9.87 -8.07
C ARG A 208 -15.61 9.82 -8.58
N PRO A 209 -15.38 9.65 -9.89
CA PRO A 209 -14.02 9.58 -10.44
C PRO A 209 -13.14 10.80 -10.10
N GLU A 210 -13.72 12.00 -10.08
CA GLU A 210 -13.01 13.22 -9.70
C GLU A 210 -12.62 13.27 -8.22
N GLU A 211 -13.38 12.63 -7.34
CA GLU A 211 -13.08 12.52 -5.91
C GLU A 211 -11.91 11.55 -5.66
N LEU A 212 -11.81 10.50 -6.46
CA LEU A 212 -10.67 9.56 -6.40
C LEU A 212 -9.41 10.13 -7.07
N SER A 213 -9.57 10.96 -8.12
CA SER A 213 -8.44 11.49 -8.88
C SER A 213 -7.78 12.69 -8.22
N TYR A 214 -8.51 13.43 -7.37
CA TYR A 214 -7.96 14.55 -6.63
C TYR A 214 -6.95 14.03 -5.60
N ASN A 215 -5.72 14.52 -5.66
CA ASN A 215 -4.66 14.14 -4.75
C ASN A 215 -4.34 15.27 -3.77
N ASP A 216 -4.36 14.95 -2.48
CA ASP A 216 -3.94 15.83 -1.39
C ASP A 216 -2.79 15.14 -0.63
N PRO A 217 -1.55 15.63 -0.74
CA PRO A 217 -0.38 14.96 -0.16
C PRO A 217 -0.40 14.88 1.37
N ASP A 218 -1.24 15.67 2.03
CA ASP A 218 -1.37 15.64 3.49
C ASP A 218 -2.25 14.47 3.98
N TYR A 219 -2.98 13.81 3.06
CA TYR A 219 -3.87 12.68 3.38
C TYR A 219 -3.58 11.46 2.51
N PRO A 220 -2.36 10.90 2.57
CA PRO A 220 -1.98 9.75 1.75
C PRO A 220 -2.77 8.51 2.16
N VAL A 221 -3.52 7.94 1.24
CA VAL A 221 -4.16 6.61 1.40
C VAL A 221 -3.16 5.52 1.04
N VAL A 222 -2.53 5.66 -0.13
CA VAL A 222 -1.47 4.77 -0.62
C VAL A 222 -0.24 5.60 -0.95
N ILE A 223 0.92 5.09 -0.55
CA ILE A 223 2.23 5.63 -0.94
C ILE A 223 2.85 4.62 -1.89
N THR A 224 3.29 5.08 -3.04
CA THR A 224 3.96 4.24 -4.05
C THR A 224 5.45 4.55 -4.07
N VAL A 225 6.24 3.51 -4.26
CA VAL A 225 7.69 3.60 -4.39
C VAL A 225 8.12 2.82 -5.62
N ARG A 226 8.81 3.50 -6.55
CA ARG A 226 9.57 2.90 -7.61
C ARG A 226 11.04 3.04 -7.29
N ALA A 227 11.74 1.94 -7.07
CA ALA A 227 13.16 1.94 -6.71
C ALA A 227 13.95 1.07 -7.70
N ALA A 228 14.97 1.64 -8.36
CA ALA A 228 15.80 0.95 -9.36
C ALA A 228 17.18 0.62 -8.76
N LYS A 229 17.73 -0.55 -9.14
CA LYS A 229 19.08 -0.98 -8.74
C LYS A 229 20.11 -0.66 -9.81
#